data_ac086b87f06fce04647f867da4723ddf
#
_entry.id   ac086b87f06fce04647f867da4723ddf
#
_cell.length_a   1.000
_cell.length_b   1.000
_cell.length_c   1.000
_cell.angle_alpha   90.00
_cell.angle_beta   90.00
_cell.angle_gamma   90.00
#
_symmetry.space_group_name_H-M   'P 1'
#
loop_
_entity.id
_entity.type
_entity.pdbx_description
1 polymer ?
#
loop_
_entity_poly.entity_id
_entity_poly.type
_entity_poly.pdbx_seq_one_letter_code
_entity_poly.pdbx_strand_id
1 'polypeptide(L)'
;MARRVVVTGAGIISAIGLNRQEVRDALKNRRPGIGQMTLLDSVYRGEIPVAEVPLTNQELFALAAPVTNMRFTRTGLLALAAAREALRQSGTGPVDNRRTALLSGTTVGGMDRSEVFYRNFALNPRQGRLTDVIAHDCGAAAEALARELGIRGFISTFNTACSSSANAIGTGARMIRSGQADRVVAGGTDALTLFTLNGFNSLMILD
;
A
#
# COMPACT_ATOMS: atom_id res chain seq x y z
N MET A 1 16.08 15.13 -27.62
CA MET A 1 14.67 15.46 -27.28
C MET A 1 14.31 14.87 -25.93
N ALA A 2 13.62 15.61 -25.07
CA ALA A 2 13.15 15.08 -23.78
C ALA A 2 12.08 14.00 -24.02
N ARG A 3 12.22 12.83 -23.38
CA ARG A 3 11.22 11.76 -23.48
C ARG A 3 9.90 12.21 -22.86
N ARG A 4 8.81 12.01 -23.57
CA ARG A 4 7.46 12.24 -23.07
C ARG A 4 7.10 11.13 -22.09
N VAL A 5 6.55 11.49 -20.91
CA VAL A 5 6.07 10.53 -19.91
C VAL A 5 4.55 10.56 -19.88
N VAL A 6 3.94 9.41 -19.94
CA VAL A 6 2.48 9.24 -19.92
C VAL A 6 2.09 8.22 -18.87
N VAL A 7 0.89 8.36 -18.30
CA VAL A 7 0.28 7.36 -17.44
C VAL A 7 -0.49 6.38 -18.32
N THR A 8 -0.11 5.12 -18.30
CA THR A 8 -0.70 4.06 -19.12
C THR A 8 -1.73 3.22 -18.35
N GLY A 9 -1.66 3.23 -17.03
CA GLY A 9 -2.59 2.52 -16.18
C GLY A 9 -2.64 3.10 -14.78
N ALA A 10 -3.78 2.97 -14.13
CA ALA A 10 -4.00 3.35 -12.74
C ALA A 10 -4.75 2.24 -12.02
N GLY A 11 -4.47 2.07 -10.74
CA GLY A 11 -5.19 1.16 -9.85
C GLY A 11 -5.36 1.81 -8.49
N ILE A 12 -6.47 1.55 -7.86
CA ILE A 12 -6.80 2.12 -6.57
C ILE A 12 -7.66 1.15 -5.75
N ILE A 13 -7.39 1.11 -4.45
CA ILE A 13 -8.22 0.45 -3.45
C ILE A 13 -8.37 1.38 -2.25
N SER A 14 -9.59 1.60 -1.80
CA SER A 14 -9.89 2.55 -0.72
C SER A 14 -11.21 2.18 -0.04
N ALA A 15 -11.59 2.94 1.00
CA ALA A 15 -12.87 2.78 1.68
C ALA A 15 -14.09 3.02 0.78
N ILE A 16 -13.94 3.74 -0.34
CA ILE A 16 -15.04 4.04 -1.26
C ILE A 16 -15.11 3.12 -2.48
N GLY A 17 -14.17 2.20 -2.62
CA GLY A 17 -14.17 1.23 -3.71
C GLY A 17 -12.91 0.38 -3.75
N LEU A 18 -13.05 -0.84 -4.25
CA LEU A 18 -12.00 -1.85 -4.32
C LEU A 18 -11.28 -1.85 -5.68
N ASN A 19 -11.68 -0.98 -6.57
CA ASN A 19 -11.09 -0.77 -7.89
C ASN A 19 -11.42 0.64 -8.38
N ARG A 20 -10.77 1.03 -9.46
CA ARG A 20 -10.90 2.36 -10.05
C ARG A 20 -12.33 2.71 -10.47
N GLN A 21 -13.09 1.74 -10.98
CA GLN A 21 -14.47 1.99 -11.41
C GLN A 21 -15.37 2.31 -10.21
N GLU A 22 -15.29 1.51 -9.15
CA GLU A 22 -16.07 1.73 -7.92
C GLU A 22 -15.72 3.06 -7.26
N VAL A 23 -14.42 3.39 -7.16
CA VAL A 23 -13.98 4.68 -6.61
C VAL A 23 -14.50 5.84 -7.45
N ARG A 24 -14.41 5.76 -8.79
CA ARG A 24 -14.97 6.76 -9.68
C ARG A 24 -16.47 6.95 -9.49
N ASP A 25 -17.21 5.86 -9.37
CA ASP A 25 -18.67 5.91 -9.20
C ASP A 25 -19.04 6.45 -7.81
N ALA A 26 -18.29 6.09 -6.77
CA ALA A 26 -18.45 6.66 -5.44
C ALA A 26 -18.24 8.19 -5.45
N LEU A 27 -17.15 8.66 -6.08
CA LEU A 27 -16.86 10.09 -6.20
C LEU A 27 -17.95 10.85 -6.98
N LYS A 28 -18.43 10.30 -8.10
CA LYS A 28 -19.51 10.89 -8.89
C LYS A 28 -20.81 11.00 -8.08
N ASN A 29 -21.11 9.99 -7.29
CA ASN A 29 -22.31 9.92 -6.47
C ASN A 29 -22.12 10.55 -5.08
N ARG A 30 -20.99 11.18 -4.81
CA ARG A 30 -20.62 11.80 -3.52
C ARG A 30 -20.81 10.83 -2.34
N ARG A 31 -20.51 9.55 -2.55
CA ARG A 31 -20.60 8.52 -1.51
C ARG A 31 -19.36 8.61 -0.61
N PRO A 32 -19.52 8.91 0.68
CA PRO A 32 -18.41 8.96 1.62
C PRO A 32 -17.90 7.54 1.93
N GLY A 33 -16.63 7.43 2.30
CA GLY A 33 -16.04 6.20 2.82
C GLY A 33 -15.77 6.26 4.32
N ILE A 34 -16.08 7.39 4.95
CA ILE A 34 -15.91 7.57 6.39
C ILE A 34 -17.12 6.93 7.10
N GLY A 35 -16.85 6.12 8.09
CA GLY A 35 -17.86 5.41 8.87
C GLY A 35 -17.33 4.87 10.17
N GLN A 36 -18.10 3.98 10.79
CA GLN A 36 -17.64 3.32 12.01
C GLN A 36 -16.51 2.32 11.72
N MET A 37 -15.60 2.21 12.65
CA MET A 37 -14.51 1.24 12.64
C MET A 37 -15.08 -0.17 12.81
N THR A 38 -14.84 -1.05 11.84
CA THR A 38 -15.38 -2.41 11.84
C THR A 38 -14.32 -3.50 11.93
N LEU A 39 -13.17 -3.29 11.31
CA LEU A 39 -12.09 -4.27 11.21
C LEU A 39 -10.97 -4.02 12.22
N LEU A 40 -10.59 -2.75 12.40
CA LEU A 40 -9.55 -2.40 13.36
C LEU A 40 -10.07 -2.59 14.79
N ASP A 41 -9.33 -3.38 15.59
CA ASP A 41 -9.65 -3.63 16.99
C ASP A 41 -9.05 -2.53 17.88
N SER A 42 -9.84 -1.49 18.15
CA SER A 42 -9.43 -0.30 18.91
C SER A 42 -10.41 0.01 20.04
N VAL A 43 -9.89 0.59 21.10
CA VAL A 43 -10.70 1.15 22.20
C VAL A 43 -11.58 2.32 21.75
N TYR A 44 -11.22 2.97 20.66
CA TYR A 44 -11.95 4.10 20.07
C TYR A 44 -13.05 3.67 19.09
N ARG A 45 -13.37 2.38 19.03
CA ARG A 45 -14.46 1.89 18.19
C ARG A 45 -15.80 2.51 18.62
N GLY A 46 -16.48 3.16 17.68
CA GLY A 46 -17.70 3.91 17.94
C GLY A 46 -17.51 5.38 18.33
N GLU A 47 -16.29 5.79 18.65
CA GLU A 47 -15.95 7.19 19.00
C GLU A 47 -15.28 7.92 17.83
N ILE A 48 -14.31 7.27 17.19
CA ILE A 48 -13.54 7.85 16.08
C ILE A 48 -14.01 7.24 14.76
N PRO A 49 -14.56 8.04 13.84
CA PRO A 49 -14.87 7.56 12.51
C PRO A 49 -13.60 7.34 11.69
N VAL A 50 -13.61 6.33 10.84
CA VAL A 50 -12.46 5.95 9.99
C VAL A 50 -12.92 5.63 8.57
N ALA A 51 -11.98 5.67 7.64
CA ALA A 51 -12.17 5.24 6.27
C ALA A 51 -11.40 3.92 6.02
N GLU A 52 -11.93 2.81 6.56
CA GLU A 52 -11.36 1.48 6.36
C GLU A 52 -11.64 0.94 4.96
N VAL A 53 -10.67 0.26 4.35
CA VAL A 53 -10.96 -0.64 3.24
C VAL A 53 -11.78 -1.82 3.78
N PRO A 54 -13.02 -2.04 3.31
CA PRO A 54 -13.99 -2.94 3.95
C PRO A 54 -13.72 -4.42 3.60
N LEU A 55 -12.47 -4.85 3.72
CA LEU A 55 -12.03 -6.23 3.51
C LEU A 55 -11.17 -6.68 4.68
N THR A 56 -11.47 -7.85 5.20
CA THR A 56 -10.57 -8.58 6.10
C THR A 56 -9.25 -8.90 5.40
N ASN A 57 -8.22 -9.26 6.17
CA ASN A 57 -6.95 -9.65 5.56
C ASN A 57 -7.07 -10.90 4.69
N GLN A 58 -8.02 -11.81 4.98
CA GLN A 58 -8.26 -12.99 4.16
C GLN A 58 -8.92 -12.63 2.82
N GLU A 59 -9.93 -11.78 2.84
CA GLU A 59 -10.59 -11.31 1.63
C GLU A 59 -9.65 -10.46 0.77
N LEU A 60 -8.84 -9.61 1.41
CA LEU A 60 -7.83 -8.82 0.72
C LEU A 60 -6.74 -9.71 0.09
N PHE A 61 -6.35 -10.81 0.77
CA PHE A 61 -5.42 -11.79 0.23
C PHE A 61 -6.04 -12.48 -1.01
N ALA A 62 -7.31 -12.85 -0.95
CA ALA A 62 -8.02 -13.44 -2.09
C ALA A 62 -8.13 -12.44 -3.27
N LEU A 63 -8.42 -11.17 -3.00
CA LEU A 63 -8.49 -10.11 -4.02
C LEU A 63 -7.11 -9.83 -4.65
N ALA A 64 -6.09 -9.69 -3.84
CA ALA A 64 -4.72 -9.45 -4.30
C ALA A 64 -4.13 -10.68 -4.99
N ALA A 65 -4.60 -11.89 -4.65
CA ALA A 65 -4.24 -13.19 -5.21
C ALA A 65 -2.72 -13.38 -5.39
N PRO A 66 -1.89 -13.21 -4.35
CA PRO A 66 -0.46 -13.40 -4.47
C PRO A 66 -0.13 -14.83 -4.89
N VAL A 67 0.88 -15.00 -5.73
CA VAL A 67 1.32 -16.32 -6.24
C VAL A 67 2.58 -16.83 -5.52
N THR A 68 3.28 -15.96 -4.83
CA THR A 68 4.47 -16.33 -4.04
C THR A 68 4.07 -16.75 -2.62
N ASN A 69 4.88 -17.62 -2.00
CA ASN A 69 4.70 -18.02 -0.60
C ASN A 69 5.17 -16.96 0.40
N MET A 70 5.24 -15.71 0.00
CA MET A 70 5.64 -14.61 0.86
C MET A 70 4.52 -14.23 1.83
N ARG A 71 4.92 -13.81 3.03
CA ARG A 71 3.99 -13.22 4.00
C ARG A 71 3.80 -11.74 3.67
N PHE A 72 2.62 -11.41 3.20
CA PHE A 72 2.26 -10.01 2.97
C PHE A 72 1.75 -9.35 4.25
N THR A 73 2.09 -8.08 4.41
CA THR A 73 1.42 -7.15 5.32
C THR A 73 0.13 -6.64 4.68
N ARG A 74 -0.78 -6.05 5.44
CA ARG A 74 -1.99 -5.43 4.87
C ARG A 74 -1.61 -4.33 3.86
N THR A 75 -0.62 -3.50 4.18
CA THR A 75 -0.06 -2.50 3.26
C THR A 75 0.39 -3.14 1.94
N GLY A 76 1.13 -4.24 2.02
CA GLY A 76 1.60 -4.96 0.83
C GLY A 76 0.48 -5.57 -0.02
N LEU A 77 -0.58 -6.11 0.61
CA LEU A 77 -1.74 -6.64 -0.10
C LEU A 77 -2.55 -5.54 -0.81
N LEU A 78 -2.76 -4.41 -0.15
CA LEU A 78 -3.40 -3.23 -0.76
C LEU A 78 -2.61 -2.73 -1.96
N ALA A 79 -1.28 -2.62 -1.81
CA ALA A 79 -0.39 -2.22 -2.89
C ALA A 79 -0.44 -3.19 -4.07
N LEU A 80 -0.45 -4.51 -3.81
CA LEU A 80 -0.51 -5.54 -4.84
C LEU A 80 -1.82 -5.50 -5.62
N ALA A 81 -2.94 -5.36 -4.94
CA ALA A 81 -4.26 -5.26 -5.58
C ALA A 81 -4.31 -4.05 -6.54
N ALA A 82 -3.89 -2.87 -6.07
CA ALA A 82 -3.86 -1.66 -6.88
C ALA A 82 -2.84 -1.76 -8.04
N ALA A 83 -1.64 -2.27 -7.79
CA ALA A 83 -0.62 -2.42 -8.83
C ALA A 83 -1.06 -3.39 -9.94
N ARG A 84 -1.70 -4.50 -9.59
CA ARG A 84 -2.26 -5.44 -10.58
C ARG A 84 -3.37 -4.80 -11.41
N GLU A 85 -4.23 -3.99 -10.82
CA GLU A 85 -5.23 -3.24 -11.59
C GLU A 85 -4.56 -2.28 -12.58
N ALA A 86 -3.58 -1.49 -12.12
CA ALA A 86 -2.82 -0.58 -12.98
C ALA A 86 -2.13 -1.29 -14.16
N LEU A 87 -1.50 -2.43 -13.90
CA LEU A 87 -0.82 -3.22 -14.92
C LEU A 87 -1.80 -3.83 -15.92
N ARG A 88 -2.94 -4.37 -15.46
CA ARG A 88 -3.99 -4.87 -16.37
C ARG A 88 -4.52 -3.75 -17.26
N GLN A 89 -4.77 -2.58 -16.71
CA GLN A 89 -5.26 -1.44 -17.50
C GLN A 89 -4.25 -0.96 -18.52
N SER A 90 -2.96 -1.00 -18.19
CA SER A 90 -1.91 -0.53 -19.11
C SER A 90 -1.82 -1.34 -20.40
N GLY A 91 -2.32 -2.56 -20.43
CA GLY A 91 -2.25 -3.48 -21.57
C GLY A 91 -0.81 -3.84 -22.01
N THR A 92 0.17 -3.51 -21.20
CA THR A 92 1.59 -3.57 -21.60
C THR A 92 2.23 -4.95 -21.42
N GLY A 93 1.43 -6.01 -21.23
CA GLY A 93 1.93 -7.39 -21.11
C GLY A 93 2.80 -7.64 -19.87
N PRO A 94 3.46 -8.81 -19.77
CA PRO A 94 4.35 -9.12 -18.67
C PRO A 94 5.38 -8.01 -18.48
N VAL A 95 5.58 -7.64 -17.24
CA VAL A 95 6.56 -6.60 -16.89
C VAL A 95 7.96 -7.20 -17.14
N ASP A 96 8.55 -6.94 -18.29
CA ASP A 96 9.98 -7.19 -18.45
C ASP A 96 10.72 -6.00 -17.87
N ASN A 97 11.40 -6.04 -17.00
CA ASN A 97 12.03 -6.57 -15.91
C ASN A 97 13.28 -5.80 -15.51
N ARG A 98 14.30 -5.64 -16.25
CA ARG A 98 15.51 -4.90 -15.86
C ARG A 98 15.38 -3.38 -16.07
N ARG A 99 14.53 -2.96 -16.98
CA ARG A 99 14.26 -1.54 -17.29
C ARG A 99 12.90 -1.07 -16.77
N THR A 100 12.23 -1.90 -15.96
CA THR A 100 11.04 -1.52 -15.21
C THR A 100 11.43 -1.25 -13.77
N ALA A 101 11.11 -0.07 -13.25
CA ALA A 101 11.33 0.28 -11.85
C ALA A 101 10.04 0.16 -11.03
N LEU A 102 10.17 -0.09 -9.74
CA LEU A 102 9.12 -0.01 -8.74
C LEU A 102 9.46 1.04 -7.69
N LEU A 103 8.59 2.02 -7.55
CA LEU A 103 8.74 3.11 -6.58
C LEU A 103 7.51 3.14 -5.67
N SER A 104 7.68 2.77 -4.43
CA SER A 104 6.60 2.66 -3.44
C SER A 104 6.71 3.75 -2.39
N GLY A 105 5.61 4.43 -2.10
CA GLY A 105 5.48 5.34 -0.98
C GLY A 105 4.73 4.68 0.17
N THR A 106 5.30 4.67 1.36
CA THR A 106 4.61 4.21 2.58
C THR A 106 5.28 4.78 3.83
N THR A 107 4.49 5.07 4.84
CA THR A 107 4.97 5.46 6.17
C THR A 107 4.65 4.42 7.23
N VAL A 108 3.75 3.50 6.91
CA VAL A 108 3.26 2.46 7.81
C VAL A 108 4.06 1.15 7.65
N GLY A 109 4.47 0.82 6.43
CA GLY A 109 5.20 -0.44 6.17
C GLY A 109 4.44 -1.66 6.68
N GLY A 110 5.09 -2.46 7.53
CA GLY A 110 4.52 -3.67 8.15
C GLY A 110 4.02 -3.47 9.57
N MET A 111 3.61 -2.26 9.93
CA MET A 111 3.19 -1.91 11.28
C MET A 111 2.00 -2.75 11.78
N ASP A 112 1.07 -3.11 10.91
CA ASP A 112 -0.07 -4.00 11.21
C ASP A 112 0.38 -5.33 11.82
N ARG A 113 1.50 -5.89 11.36
CA ARG A 113 2.08 -7.13 11.91
C ARG A 113 2.82 -6.88 13.20
N SER A 114 3.57 -5.79 13.26
CA SER A 114 4.36 -5.43 14.45
C SER A 114 3.47 -5.10 15.64
N GLU A 115 2.29 -4.52 15.43
CA GLU A 115 1.29 -4.28 16.48
C GLU A 115 0.80 -5.60 17.12
N VAL A 116 0.54 -6.61 16.30
CA VAL A 116 0.15 -7.95 16.79
C VAL A 116 1.29 -8.58 17.60
N PHE A 117 2.51 -8.49 17.09
CA PHE A 117 3.69 -8.97 17.81
C PHE A 117 3.83 -8.26 19.17
N TYR A 118 3.78 -6.93 19.17
CA TYR A 118 3.97 -6.11 20.36
C TYR A 118 2.91 -6.41 21.44
N ARG A 119 1.66 -6.56 21.04
CA ARG A 119 0.56 -6.92 21.95
C ARG A 119 0.85 -8.24 22.70
N ASN A 120 1.29 -9.27 21.97
CA ASN A 120 1.63 -10.56 22.54
C ASN A 120 2.87 -10.49 23.42
N PHE A 121 3.90 -9.78 22.96
CA PHE A 121 5.15 -9.59 23.70
C PHE A 121 4.95 -8.80 24.99
N ALA A 122 4.12 -7.77 25.00
CA ALA A 122 3.82 -6.96 26.17
C ALA A 122 3.09 -7.77 27.26
N LEU A 123 2.25 -8.72 26.87
CA LEU A 123 1.58 -9.63 27.81
C LEU A 123 2.52 -10.71 28.35
N ASN A 124 3.41 -11.23 27.52
CA ASN A 124 4.40 -12.21 27.89
C ASN A 124 5.65 -12.09 27.00
N PRO A 125 6.80 -11.58 27.53
CA PRO A 125 8.02 -11.39 26.76
C PRO A 125 8.64 -12.68 26.18
N ARG A 126 8.16 -13.85 26.58
CA ARG A 126 8.56 -15.14 25.97
C ARG A 126 7.68 -15.55 24.79
N GLN A 127 6.63 -14.78 24.50
CA GLN A 127 5.73 -14.97 23.36
C GLN A 127 6.02 -13.94 22.28
N GLY A 128 5.70 -14.31 21.08
CA GLY A 128 5.91 -13.49 19.89
C GLY A 128 6.77 -14.21 18.85
N ARG A 129 6.44 -13.99 17.61
CA ARG A 129 7.14 -14.62 16.49
C ARG A 129 7.95 -13.56 15.79
N LEU A 130 9.28 -13.69 15.73
CA LEU A 130 10.16 -12.76 15.00
C LEU A 130 9.74 -12.59 13.54
N THR A 131 9.11 -13.62 12.95
CA THR A 131 8.54 -13.54 11.59
C THR A 131 7.44 -12.49 11.44
N ASP A 132 6.85 -12.00 12.51
CA ASP A 132 5.81 -10.97 12.47
C ASP A 132 6.42 -9.56 12.42
N VAL A 133 7.69 -9.40 12.81
CA VAL A 133 8.43 -8.11 12.73
C VAL A 133 9.39 -8.01 11.55
N ILE A 134 9.69 -9.10 10.85
CA ILE A 134 10.59 -9.09 9.68
C ILE A 134 10.12 -8.12 8.57
N ALA A 135 8.79 -7.99 8.42
CA ALA A 135 8.19 -7.12 7.41
C ALA A 135 7.89 -5.71 7.94
N HIS A 136 8.43 -5.31 9.10
CA HIS A 136 8.20 -3.99 9.68
C HIS A 136 8.75 -2.86 8.83
N ASP A 137 9.91 -3.08 8.21
CA ASP A 137 10.56 -2.09 7.34
C ASP A 137 9.65 -1.69 6.17
N CYS A 138 9.60 -0.39 5.87
CA CYS A 138 8.83 0.14 4.75
C CYS A 138 9.27 -0.46 3.40
N GLY A 139 10.53 -0.83 3.26
CA GLY A 139 11.09 -1.47 2.07
C GLY A 139 10.58 -2.88 1.84
N ALA A 140 10.23 -3.61 2.90
CA ALA A 140 9.77 -4.99 2.80
C ALA A 140 8.52 -5.14 1.92
N ALA A 141 7.58 -4.19 1.99
CA ALA A 141 6.38 -4.18 1.14
C ALA A 141 6.74 -3.99 -0.34
N ALA A 142 7.69 -3.10 -0.65
CA ALA A 142 8.15 -2.86 -2.02
C ALA A 142 8.89 -4.08 -2.59
N GLU A 143 9.73 -4.75 -1.81
CA GLU A 143 10.43 -5.97 -2.21
C GLU A 143 9.44 -7.11 -2.49
N ALA A 144 8.46 -7.31 -1.61
CA ALA A 144 7.42 -8.31 -1.80
C ALA A 144 6.63 -8.05 -3.09
N LEU A 145 6.25 -6.79 -3.31
CA LEU A 145 5.55 -6.36 -4.51
C LEU A 145 6.39 -6.57 -5.78
N ALA A 146 7.66 -6.22 -5.75
CA ALA A 146 8.58 -6.41 -6.88
C ALA A 146 8.72 -7.89 -7.27
N ARG A 147 8.89 -8.77 -6.28
CA ARG A 147 8.97 -10.22 -6.50
C ARG A 147 7.66 -10.75 -7.11
N GLU A 148 6.53 -10.32 -6.58
CA GLU A 148 5.20 -10.76 -7.02
C GLU A 148 4.88 -10.31 -8.44
N LEU A 149 5.35 -9.12 -8.82
CA LEU A 149 5.16 -8.54 -10.15
C LEU A 149 6.29 -8.91 -11.13
N GLY A 150 7.30 -9.65 -10.70
CA GLY A 150 8.44 -10.03 -11.53
C GLY A 150 9.34 -8.85 -11.92
N ILE A 151 9.31 -7.73 -11.19
CA ILE A 151 10.13 -6.55 -11.44
C ILE A 151 11.54 -6.81 -10.93
N ARG A 152 12.54 -6.63 -11.80
CA ARG A 152 13.96 -6.88 -11.50
C ARG A 152 14.85 -5.64 -11.71
N GLY A 153 14.24 -4.52 -12.06
CA GLY A 153 14.92 -3.24 -12.22
C GLY A 153 15.10 -2.51 -10.89
N PHE A 154 15.16 -1.21 -10.94
CA PHE A 154 15.35 -0.38 -9.76
C PHE A 154 14.12 -0.43 -8.84
N ILE A 155 14.35 -0.70 -7.56
CA ILE A 155 13.30 -0.75 -6.52
C ILE A 155 13.68 0.26 -5.45
N SER A 156 12.73 1.09 -5.05
CA SER A 156 12.95 2.03 -3.94
C SER A 156 11.65 2.33 -3.20
N THR A 157 11.81 2.67 -1.93
CA THR A 157 10.71 3.10 -1.06
C THR A 157 10.93 4.53 -0.62
N PHE A 158 9.86 5.32 -0.69
CA PHE A 158 9.81 6.70 -0.20
C PHE A 158 9.06 6.71 1.14
N ASN A 159 9.71 7.24 2.15
CA ASN A 159 9.11 7.51 3.45
C ASN A 159 9.29 8.99 3.79
N THR A 160 8.45 9.81 3.21
CA THR A 160 8.44 11.27 3.35
C THR A 160 7.06 11.76 3.81
N ALA A 161 6.47 11.01 4.75
CA ALA A 161 5.14 11.25 5.29
C ALA A 161 4.07 11.38 4.17
N CYS A 162 3.20 12.37 4.24
CA CYS A 162 2.08 12.59 3.31
C CYS A 162 2.51 12.78 1.85
N SER A 163 3.79 13.10 1.59
CA SER A 163 4.32 13.31 0.24
C SER A 163 4.94 12.07 -0.40
N SER A 164 4.96 10.92 0.28
CA SER A 164 5.65 9.71 -0.16
C SER A 164 5.22 9.26 -1.56
N SER A 165 3.91 9.16 -1.80
CA SER A 165 3.35 8.76 -3.10
C SER A 165 3.70 9.75 -4.21
N ALA A 166 3.59 11.05 -3.92
CA ALA A 166 3.91 12.10 -4.89
C ALA A 166 5.40 12.06 -5.28
N ASN A 167 6.29 11.84 -4.29
CA ASN A 167 7.72 11.69 -4.52
C ASN A 167 8.05 10.45 -5.33
N ALA A 168 7.38 9.32 -5.07
CA ALA A 168 7.52 8.10 -5.88
C ALA A 168 7.13 8.36 -7.35
N ILE A 169 5.97 8.95 -7.59
CA ILE A 169 5.48 9.27 -8.95
C ILE A 169 6.40 10.27 -9.65
N GLY A 170 6.78 11.35 -8.97
CA GLY A 170 7.67 12.38 -9.51
C GLY A 170 9.05 11.83 -9.86
N THR A 171 9.60 10.97 -9.02
CA THR A 171 10.88 10.30 -9.29
C THR A 171 10.77 9.34 -10.46
N GLY A 172 9.69 8.56 -10.54
CA GLY A 172 9.42 7.68 -11.68
C GLY A 172 9.38 8.42 -13.00
N ALA A 173 8.71 9.58 -13.02
CA ALA A 173 8.68 10.43 -14.21
C ALA A 173 10.07 10.95 -14.60
N ARG A 174 10.92 11.32 -13.62
CA ARG A 174 12.32 11.71 -13.86
C ARG A 174 13.16 10.58 -14.44
N MET A 175 13.03 9.35 -13.88
CA MET A 175 13.75 8.17 -14.36
C MET A 175 13.43 7.85 -15.83
N ILE A 176 12.16 7.96 -16.23
CA ILE A 176 11.78 7.76 -17.63
C ILE A 176 12.38 8.88 -18.53
N ARG A 177 12.29 10.15 -18.12
CA ARG A 177 12.85 11.27 -18.88
C ARG A 177 14.36 11.16 -19.08
N SER A 178 15.10 10.74 -18.05
CA SER A 178 16.56 10.54 -18.09
C SER A 178 16.99 9.24 -18.78
N GLY A 179 16.05 8.37 -19.16
CA GLY A 179 16.35 7.09 -19.79
C GLY A 179 16.86 6.01 -18.84
N GLN A 180 16.76 6.21 -17.52
CA GLN A 180 17.13 5.22 -16.51
C GLN A 180 16.13 4.05 -16.44
N ALA A 181 14.86 4.32 -16.76
CA ALA A 181 13.82 3.32 -16.88
C ALA A 181 12.98 3.57 -18.12
N ASP A 182 12.41 2.51 -18.68
CA ASP A 182 11.44 2.61 -19.78
C ASP A 182 10.01 2.58 -19.25
N ARG A 183 9.82 1.96 -18.09
CA ARG A 183 8.55 1.83 -17.38
C ARG A 183 8.77 1.99 -15.88
N VAL A 184 7.80 2.59 -15.21
CA VAL A 184 7.80 2.68 -13.74
C VAL A 184 6.42 2.34 -13.21
N VAL A 185 6.35 1.45 -12.24
CA VAL A 185 5.20 1.27 -11.37
C VAL A 185 5.45 2.15 -10.15
N ALA A 186 4.64 3.19 -9.97
CA ALA A 186 4.81 4.14 -8.88
C ALA A 186 3.49 4.44 -8.18
N GLY A 187 3.52 4.57 -6.87
CA GLY A 187 2.35 4.89 -6.07
C GLY A 187 2.66 4.85 -4.59
N GLY A 188 1.63 4.90 -3.76
CA GLY A 188 1.78 4.74 -2.32
C GLY A 188 0.59 4.06 -1.68
N THR A 189 0.84 3.41 -0.56
CA THR A 189 -0.15 2.63 0.17
C THR A 189 0.19 2.60 1.64
N ASP A 190 -0.78 2.92 2.47
CA ASP A 190 -0.71 2.75 3.91
C ASP A 190 -1.97 2.00 4.41
N ALA A 191 -1.77 1.01 5.24
CA ALA A 191 -2.87 0.37 5.96
C ALA A 191 -3.26 1.23 7.17
N LEU A 192 -4.56 1.25 7.50
CA LEU A 192 -5.00 1.79 8.78
C LEU A 192 -4.50 0.87 9.91
N THR A 193 -3.79 1.44 10.89
CA THR A 193 -3.19 0.74 12.02
C THR A 193 -3.53 1.42 13.34
N LEU A 194 -3.44 0.68 14.44
CA LEU A 194 -3.63 1.25 15.78
C LEU A 194 -2.59 2.33 16.09
N PHE A 195 -1.34 2.10 15.70
CA PHE A 195 -0.28 3.06 15.91
C PHE A 195 -0.58 4.39 15.23
N THR A 196 -1.03 4.35 13.97
CA THR A 196 -1.39 5.56 13.21
C THR A 196 -2.58 6.26 13.85
N LEU A 197 -3.64 5.51 14.17
CA LEU A 197 -4.83 6.05 14.81
C LEU A 197 -4.50 6.71 16.15
N ASN A 198 -3.78 6.00 17.03
CA ASN A 198 -3.40 6.50 18.34
C ASN A 198 -2.44 7.69 18.24
N GLY A 199 -1.51 7.66 17.28
CA GLY A 199 -0.57 8.75 17.04
C GLY A 199 -1.29 10.04 16.66
N PHE A 200 -2.17 10.01 15.68
CA PHE A 200 -2.96 11.17 15.27
C PHE A 200 -3.92 11.64 16.36
N ASN A 201 -4.56 10.70 17.08
CA ASN A 201 -5.44 11.05 18.20
C ASN A 201 -4.67 11.74 19.33
N SER A 202 -3.49 11.24 19.70
CA SER A 202 -2.67 11.85 20.77
C SER A 202 -2.16 13.25 20.41
N LEU A 203 -2.04 13.54 19.11
CA LEU A 203 -1.68 14.86 18.61
C LEU A 203 -2.89 15.79 18.45
N MET A 204 -4.11 15.30 18.74
CA MET A 204 -5.37 16.05 18.57
C MET A 204 -5.56 16.62 17.15
N ILE A 205 -5.19 15.85 16.13
CA ILE A 205 -5.29 16.24 14.71
C ILE A 205 -6.20 15.30 13.92
N LEU A 206 -7.15 14.66 14.62
CA LEU A 206 -8.27 13.97 14.02
C LEU A 206 -9.43 14.95 13.89
N ASP A 207 -9.99 15.08 12.68
CA ASP A 207 -11.19 15.86 12.38
C ASP A 207 -12.45 15.01 12.59
#